data_e50dd98fe325f800282016249c0c6d3f
#
_entry.id   e50dd98fe325f800282016249c0c6d3f
#
_cell.length_a   1.000
_cell.length_b   1.000
_cell.length_c   1.000
_cell.angle_alpha   90.00
_cell.angle_beta   90.00
_cell.angle_gamma   90.00
#
_symmetry.space_group_name_H-M   'P 1'
#
loop_
_entity.id
_entity.type
_entity.pdbx_description
1 polymer ?
#
loop_
_entity_poly.entity_id
_entity_poly.type
_entity_poly.pdbx_seq_one_letter_code
_entity_poly.pdbx_strand_id
1 'polypeptide(L)'
;MKLRTFYKIYYEHRYKKANHILKLYILILIPIKYFFNLIYLPKTINLDEYVDRFGLNETTDLSKLFEFFNSDKGNQFENQYAHPSKRTSLKIKGHGYSNFYQKYFENLKSKNLNILEIGSFHGNALAALYFYFKKSKFFAADIYPDLFRYRSNRIKNFYVNSSDENSIQKNIIDKFSNNFDIIIEDAGHFFKDQIISLFMLFKKLNSGGLFIIEELDFPDTRRDMNSQNEKPTLREILFKFKKEKILLNSKYIKKNDRDNFLDNIDSIEIYKGNFNEIAILKKK
;
A
#
# COMPACT_ATOMS: atom_id res chain seq x y z
N MET A 1 -1.48 16.73 7.46
CA MET A 1 -1.51 16.83 5.98
C MET A 1 -1.15 18.25 5.57
N LYS A 2 -0.28 18.40 4.56
CA LYS A 2 0.12 19.73 4.02
C LYS A 2 -0.96 20.29 3.07
N LEU A 3 -1.03 21.61 2.94
CA LEU A 3 -1.97 22.29 2.02
C LEU A 3 -1.88 21.75 0.58
N ARG A 4 -0.66 21.56 0.06
CA ARG A 4 -0.44 20.99 -1.29
C ARG A 4 -1.04 19.60 -1.44
N THR A 5 -0.86 18.73 -0.45
CA THR A 5 -1.42 17.37 -0.45
C THR A 5 -2.94 17.41 -0.40
N PHE A 6 -3.52 18.29 0.43
CA PHE A 6 -4.96 18.51 0.50
C PHE A 6 -5.55 18.90 -0.86
N TYR A 7 -4.91 19.88 -1.55
CA TYR A 7 -5.33 20.25 -2.91
C TYR A 7 -5.27 19.07 -3.87
N LYS A 8 -4.16 18.36 -3.94
CA LYS A 8 -3.96 17.25 -4.89
C LYS A 8 -4.98 16.14 -4.72
N ILE A 9 -5.24 15.73 -3.49
CA ILE A 9 -6.14 14.60 -3.22
C ILE A 9 -7.60 14.97 -3.42
N TYR A 10 -8.04 16.13 -2.91
CA TYR A 10 -9.47 16.44 -2.87
C TYR A 10 -9.96 17.35 -3.99
N TYR A 11 -9.06 18.05 -4.69
CA TYR A 11 -9.47 19.08 -5.66
C TYR A 11 -8.84 18.93 -7.04
N GLU A 12 -7.58 18.54 -7.18
CA GLU A 12 -6.87 18.57 -8.47
C GLU A 12 -7.61 17.80 -9.57
N HIS A 13 -8.05 16.57 -9.30
CA HIS A 13 -8.74 15.73 -10.27
C HIS A 13 -10.07 16.35 -10.77
N ARG A 14 -10.80 17.09 -9.90
CA ARG A 14 -12.08 17.71 -10.23
C ARG A 14 -11.92 18.90 -11.16
N TYR A 15 -10.81 19.60 -11.04
CA TYR A 15 -10.55 20.85 -11.74
C TYR A 15 -9.46 20.73 -12.82
N LYS A 16 -8.99 19.51 -13.11
CA LYS A 16 -7.96 19.28 -14.13
C LYS A 16 -8.34 19.85 -15.50
N LYS A 17 -9.62 19.74 -15.87
CA LYS A 17 -10.17 20.22 -17.15
C LYS A 17 -10.81 21.62 -17.05
N ALA A 18 -10.77 22.30 -15.91
CA ALA A 18 -11.35 23.62 -15.73
C ALA A 18 -10.55 24.70 -16.49
N ASN A 19 -11.23 25.79 -16.85
CA ASN A 19 -10.57 26.96 -17.47
C ASN A 19 -9.64 27.64 -16.45
N HIS A 20 -8.76 28.54 -16.95
CA HIS A 20 -7.76 29.21 -16.13
C HIS A 20 -8.35 30.08 -15.01
N ILE A 21 -9.49 30.76 -15.28
CA ILE A 21 -10.16 31.64 -14.31
C ILE A 21 -10.65 30.80 -13.12
N LEU A 22 -11.33 29.68 -13.40
CA LEU A 22 -11.84 28.78 -12.35
C LEU A 22 -10.70 28.13 -11.55
N LYS A 23 -9.61 27.75 -12.22
CA LYS A 23 -8.42 27.23 -11.55
C LYS A 23 -7.82 28.26 -10.58
N LEU A 24 -7.67 29.53 -11.02
CA LEU A 24 -7.15 30.61 -10.18
C LEU A 24 -8.07 30.86 -8.97
N TYR A 25 -9.38 30.96 -9.21
CA TYR A 25 -10.38 31.12 -8.14
C TYR A 25 -10.28 30.02 -7.10
N ILE A 26 -10.16 28.77 -7.53
CA ILE A 26 -10.03 27.62 -6.63
C ILE A 26 -8.72 27.68 -5.84
N LEU A 27 -7.60 28.01 -6.48
CA LEU A 27 -6.32 28.15 -5.79
C LEU A 27 -6.36 29.20 -4.67
N ILE A 28 -7.10 30.29 -4.87
CA ILE A 28 -7.32 31.33 -3.84
C ILE A 28 -8.19 30.79 -2.69
N LEU A 29 -9.19 29.97 -2.99
CA LEU A 29 -10.11 29.42 -1.98
C LEU A 29 -9.51 28.22 -1.21
N ILE A 30 -8.54 27.52 -1.75
CA ILE A 30 -7.97 26.30 -1.14
C ILE A 30 -7.40 26.53 0.27
N PRO A 31 -6.63 27.60 0.56
CA PRO A 31 -6.15 27.87 1.91
C PRO A 31 -7.29 28.01 2.92
N ILE A 32 -8.36 28.71 2.52
CA ILE A 32 -9.55 28.92 3.38
C ILE A 32 -10.24 27.58 3.63
N LYS A 33 -10.48 26.80 2.58
CA LYS A 33 -11.08 25.46 2.68
C LYS A 33 -10.21 24.51 3.49
N TYR A 34 -8.90 24.56 3.33
CA TYR A 34 -7.96 23.77 4.12
C TYR A 34 -8.08 24.10 5.60
N PHE A 35 -8.06 25.40 5.95
CA PHE A 35 -8.20 25.85 7.34
C PHE A 35 -9.48 25.32 7.99
N PHE A 36 -10.63 25.47 7.35
CA PHE A 36 -11.89 24.93 7.88
C PHE A 36 -11.91 23.40 7.94
N ASN A 37 -11.22 22.72 7.03
CA ASN A 37 -11.16 21.24 7.06
C ASN A 37 -10.13 20.69 8.05
N LEU A 38 -9.23 21.50 8.62
CA LEU A 38 -8.31 21.05 9.67
C LEU A 38 -9.04 20.44 10.88
N ILE A 39 -10.26 20.89 11.15
CA ILE A 39 -11.11 20.34 12.23
C ILE A 39 -11.47 18.88 11.96
N TYR A 40 -11.66 18.51 10.69
CA TYR A 40 -12.04 17.17 10.24
C TYR A 40 -10.84 16.28 9.90
N LEU A 41 -9.63 16.86 9.80
CA LEU A 41 -8.44 16.08 9.52
C LEU A 41 -8.03 15.30 10.76
N PRO A 42 -7.81 13.99 10.62
CA PRO A 42 -7.47 13.17 11.77
C PRO A 42 -6.14 13.59 12.39
N LYS A 43 -6.10 13.60 13.70
CA LYS A 43 -4.88 13.85 14.48
C LYS A 43 -3.91 12.69 14.36
N THR A 44 -2.62 12.98 14.49
CA THR A 44 -1.60 11.94 14.61
C THR A 44 -1.75 11.21 15.94
N ILE A 45 -1.73 9.88 15.88
CA ILE A 45 -1.88 8.98 17.03
C ILE A 45 -0.51 8.34 17.31
N ASN A 46 -0.11 8.35 18.57
CA ASN A 46 1.07 7.61 19.04
C ASN A 46 0.65 6.18 19.38
N LEU A 47 1.10 5.22 18.60
CA LEU A 47 0.72 3.81 18.81
C LEU A 47 1.38 3.21 20.06
N ASP A 48 2.55 3.70 20.47
CA ASP A 48 3.23 3.22 21.67
C ASP A 48 2.42 3.53 22.94
N GLU A 49 1.70 4.68 22.96
CA GLU A 49 0.79 5.08 24.04
C GLU A 49 -0.61 4.46 23.91
N TYR A 50 -0.98 4.04 22.70
CA TYR A 50 -2.31 3.51 22.42
C TYR A 50 -2.52 2.11 23.00
N VAL A 51 -1.44 1.37 23.18
CA VAL A 51 -1.43 0.02 23.77
C VAL A 51 -2.11 -0.01 25.13
N ASP A 52 -1.81 0.96 25.98
CA ASP A 52 -2.29 1.00 27.37
C ASP A 52 -3.77 1.36 27.46
N ARG A 53 -4.33 2.03 26.44
CA ARG A 53 -5.71 2.56 26.49
C ARG A 53 -6.79 1.59 26.01
N PHE A 54 -6.47 0.65 25.13
CA PHE A 54 -7.50 -0.11 24.37
C PHE A 54 -7.39 -1.62 24.51
N GLY A 55 -6.47 -2.16 25.32
CA GLY A 55 -6.35 -3.60 25.56
C GLY A 55 -6.04 -4.43 24.29
N LEU A 56 -5.55 -3.78 23.23
CA LEU A 56 -5.29 -4.41 21.93
C LEU A 56 -4.14 -5.43 21.97
N ASN A 57 -3.41 -5.48 23.08
CA ASN A 57 -2.31 -6.44 23.27
C ASN A 57 -2.77 -7.91 23.24
N GLU A 58 -4.03 -8.17 23.48
CA GLU A 58 -4.60 -9.52 23.54
C GLU A 58 -5.22 -9.96 22.21
N THR A 59 -5.52 -9.01 21.31
CA THR A 59 -6.16 -9.32 20.02
C THR A 59 -5.13 -9.89 19.05
N THR A 60 -5.30 -11.15 18.69
CA THR A 60 -4.49 -11.86 17.68
C THR A 60 -5.23 -12.04 16.35
N ASP A 61 -6.46 -11.58 16.26
CA ASP A 61 -7.30 -11.65 15.06
C ASP A 61 -7.04 -10.43 14.16
N LEU A 62 -6.41 -10.68 13.04
CA LEU A 62 -6.03 -9.63 12.09
C LEU A 62 -7.26 -8.96 11.45
N SER A 63 -8.37 -9.68 11.26
CA SER A 63 -9.61 -9.10 10.74
C SER A 63 -10.17 -8.03 11.70
N LYS A 64 -10.19 -8.34 12.99
CA LYS A 64 -10.64 -7.37 14.02
C LYS A 64 -9.72 -6.15 14.10
N LEU A 65 -8.40 -6.35 13.95
CA LEU A 65 -7.44 -5.25 13.93
C LEU A 65 -7.65 -4.35 12.71
N PHE A 66 -7.85 -4.91 11.51
CA PHE A 66 -8.15 -4.13 10.31
C PHE A 66 -9.45 -3.34 10.46
N GLU A 67 -10.51 -3.94 11.01
CA GLU A 67 -11.76 -3.24 11.26
C GLU A 67 -11.61 -2.14 12.32
N PHE A 68 -10.86 -2.39 13.41
CA PHE A 68 -10.61 -1.41 14.47
C PHE A 68 -9.87 -0.18 13.94
N PHE A 69 -8.83 -0.39 13.12
CA PHE A 69 -8.07 0.69 12.49
C PHE A 69 -8.70 1.22 11.22
N ASN A 70 -9.90 0.77 10.86
CA ASN A 70 -10.62 1.22 9.67
C ASN A 70 -9.83 0.99 8.38
N SER A 71 -9.22 -0.18 8.22
CA SER A 71 -8.54 -0.60 6.99
C SER A 71 -9.51 -1.32 6.07
N ASP A 72 -9.46 -0.99 4.78
CA ASP A 72 -10.22 -1.63 3.71
C ASP A 72 -9.79 -3.08 3.43
N LYS A 73 -8.62 -3.51 3.93
CA LYS A 73 -8.14 -4.90 3.88
C LYS A 73 -9.01 -5.87 4.70
N GLY A 74 -9.76 -5.34 5.68
CA GLY A 74 -10.74 -6.09 6.47
C GLY A 74 -12.02 -6.42 5.70
N ASN A 75 -13.02 -6.92 6.43
CA ASN A 75 -14.33 -7.24 5.85
C ASN A 75 -15.21 -6.00 5.68
N GLN A 76 -15.06 -5.02 6.56
CA GLN A 76 -15.82 -3.78 6.56
C GLN A 76 -14.94 -2.60 6.99
N PHE A 77 -15.21 -1.41 6.45
CA PHE A 77 -14.55 -0.17 6.85
C PHE A 77 -15.46 1.05 6.56
N GLU A 78 -15.18 2.18 7.23
CA GLU A 78 -15.79 3.47 6.88
C GLU A 78 -15.02 4.10 5.73
N ASN A 79 -15.73 4.66 4.74
CA ASN A 79 -15.09 5.20 3.54
C ASN A 79 -14.12 6.35 3.89
N GLN A 80 -12.83 6.02 3.97
CA GLN A 80 -11.74 6.96 4.26
C GLN A 80 -11.32 7.84 3.08
N TYR A 81 -11.72 7.47 1.86
CA TYR A 81 -11.39 8.20 0.63
C TYR A 81 -12.33 9.38 0.37
N ALA A 82 -13.48 9.44 1.04
CA ALA A 82 -14.37 10.58 0.95
C ALA A 82 -13.71 11.85 1.53
N HIS A 83 -14.12 13.00 0.99
CA HIS A 83 -13.72 14.29 1.57
C HIS A 83 -14.05 14.32 3.08
N PRO A 84 -13.15 14.81 3.95
CA PRO A 84 -13.33 14.74 5.40
C PRO A 84 -14.69 15.23 5.91
N SER A 85 -15.24 16.31 5.35
CA SER A 85 -16.56 16.83 5.71
C SER A 85 -17.76 16.00 5.21
N LYS A 86 -17.50 14.98 4.39
CA LYS A 86 -18.53 14.09 3.81
C LYS A 86 -18.40 12.64 4.29
N ARG A 87 -17.47 12.38 5.23
CA ARG A 87 -17.33 11.07 5.81
C ARG A 87 -18.54 10.74 6.68
N THR A 88 -18.99 9.52 6.55
CA THR A 88 -20.07 8.97 7.37
C THR A 88 -19.53 7.80 8.17
N SER A 89 -20.14 7.48 9.27
CA SER A 89 -19.88 6.27 10.06
C SER A 89 -20.45 4.99 9.42
N LEU A 90 -21.03 5.12 8.21
CA LEU A 90 -21.56 3.97 7.49
C LEU A 90 -20.42 3.06 7.05
N LYS A 91 -20.42 1.84 7.53
CA LYS A 91 -19.49 0.80 7.10
C LYS A 91 -19.89 0.26 5.73
N ILE A 92 -18.90 0.16 4.86
CA ILE A 92 -19.00 -0.48 3.56
C ILE A 92 -18.16 -1.75 3.54
N LYS A 93 -18.41 -2.63 2.58
CA LYS A 93 -17.67 -3.88 2.44
C LYS A 93 -16.23 -3.59 2.04
N GLY A 94 -15.28 -4.21 2.74
CA GLY A 94 -13.86 -4.15 2.45
C GLY A 94 -13.40 -5.25 1.49
N HIS A 95 -12.09 -5.31 1.20
CA HIS A 95 -11.50 -6.26 0.27
C HIS A 95 -11.53 -7.72 0.76
N GLY A 96 -11.62 -7.92 2.09
CA GLY A 96 -11.68 -9.26 2.68
C GLY A 96 -10.35 -10.02 2.60
N TYR A 97 -9.23 -9.32 2.60
CA TYR A 97 -7.89 -9.92 2.51
C TYR A 97 -7.38 -10.50 3.82
N SER A 98 -8.01 -10.19 4.94
CA SER A 98 -7.56 -10.57 6.28
C SER A 98 -7.26 -12.07 6.43
N ASN A 99 -8.09 -12.95 5.87
CA ASN A 99 -7.89 -14.39 5.95
C ASN A 99 -6.64 -14.86 5.17
N PHE A 100 -6.37 -14.24 4.01
CA PHE A 100 -5.17 -14.55 3.23
C PHE A 100 -3.92 -14.07 3.95
N TYR A 101 -3.94 -12.86 4.49
CA TYR A 101 -2.86 -12.34 5.32
C TYR A 101 -2.60 -13.23 6.53
N GLN A 102 -3.63 -13.57 7.29
CA GLN A 102 -3.49 -14.36 8.51
C GLN A 102 -2.89 -15.74 8.25
N LYS A 103 -3.27 -16.40 7.15
CA LYS A 103 -2.70 -17.69 6.74
C LYS A 103 -1.17 -17.67 6.66
N TYR A 104 -0.58 -16.58 6.15
CA TYR A 104 0.87 -16.45 5.99
C TYR A 104 1.55 -15.82 7.20
N PHE A 105 0.84 -14.99 7.94
CA PHE A 105 1.41 -14.19 9.03
C PHE A 105 1.37 -14.89 10.39
N GLU A 106 0.51 -15.89 10.58
CA GLU A 106 0.32 -16.55 11.87
C GLU A 106 1.64 -17.07 12.48
N ASN A 107 2.45 -17.75 11.70
CA ASN A 107 3.74 -18.29 12.13
C ASN A 107 4.87 -17.22 12.20
N LEU A 108 4.59 -16.00 11.80
CA LEU A 108 5.54 -14.90 11.77
C LEU A 108 5.30 -13.86 12.88
N LYS A 109 4.13 -13.85 13.52
CA LYS A 109 3.69 -12.79 14.42
C LYS A 109 4.58 -12.55 15.64
N SER A 110 5.31 -13.56 16.09
CA SER A 110 6.24 -13.45 17.23
C SER A 110 7.66 -13.06 16.83
N LYS A 111 7.95 -13.02 15.53
CA LYS A 111 9.29 -12.72 14.99
C LYS A 111 9.57 -11.21 14.98
N ASN A 112 10.86 -10.87 14.93
CA ASN A 112 11.33 -9.50 14.75
C ASN A 112 11.56 -9.26 13.25
N LEU A 113 10.58 -8.67 12.57
CA LEU A 113 10.56 -8.51 11.13
C LEU A 113 10.72 -7.04 10.72
N ASN A 114 11.25 -6.83 9.51
CA ASN A 114 11.19 -5.56 8.80
C ASN A 114 10.07 -5.64 7.77
N ILE A 115 9.02 -4.84 7.92
CA ILE A 115 7.82 -4.86 7.08
C ILE A 115 7.73 -3.53 6.34
N LEU A 116 7.74 -3.58 5.00
CA LEU A 116 7.57 -2.42 4.12
C LEU A 116 6.17 -2.43 3.52
N GLU A 117 5.45 -1.32 3.62
CA GLU A 117 4.22 -1.07 2.87
C GLU A 117 4.44 0.13 1.93
N ILE A 118 4.17 -0.05 0.63
CA ILE A 118 4.21 0.98 -0.41
C ILE A 118 2.77 1.34 -0.74
N GLY A 119 2.42 2.64 -0.60
CA GLY A 119 1.03 3.09 -0.65
C GLY A 119 0.37 3.10 0.73
N SER A 120 1.12 3.43 1.78
CA SER A 120 0.61 3.35 3.16
C SER A 120 -0.48 4.38 3.48
N PHE A 121 -0.74 5.36 2.62
CA PHE A 121 -1.81 6.35 2.73
C PHE A 121 -1.97 6.92 4.15
N HIS A 122 -3.10 6.67 4.81
CA HIS A 122 -3.33 7.10 6.20
C HIS A 122 -2.64 6.20 7.24
N GLY A 123 -2.11 5.05 6.85
CA GLY A 123 -1.43 4.09 7.73
C GLY A 123 -2.36 3.16 8.52
N ASN A 124 -3.63 3.06 8.12
CA ASN A 124 -4.62 2.27 8.85
C ASN A 124 -4.27 0.78 8.87
N ALA A 125 -3.86 0.22 7.72
CA ALA A 125 -3.43 -1.17 7.64
C ALA A 125 -2.15 -1.41 8.44
N LEU A 126 -1.19 -0.49 8.30
CA LEU A 126 0.08 -0.59 9.03
C LEU A 126 -0.10 -0.47 10.55
N ALA A 127 -1.07 0.32 11.01
CA ALA A 127 -1.44 0.39 12.43
C ALA A 127 -2.02 -0.95 12.94
N ALA A 128 -2.84 -1.62 12.14
CA ALA A 128 -3.33 -2.96 12.46
C ALA A 128 -2.18 -3.98 12.53
N LEU A 129 -1.30 -3.97 11.54
CA LEU A 129 -0.11 -4.82 11.50
C LEU A 129 0.86 -4.55 12.67
N TYR A 130 0.95 -3.30 13.13
CA TYR A 130 1.76 -2.91 14.30
C TYR A 130 1.35 -3.67 15.57
N PHE A 131 0.06 -3.85 15.81
CA PHE A 131 -0.46 -4.62 16.95
C PHE A 131 -0.38 -6.13 16.71
N TYR A 132 -0.51 -6.57 15.46
CA TYR A 132 -0.36 -7.98 15.12
C TYR A 132 1.08 -8.46 15.29
N PHE A 133 2.07 -7.70 14.79
CA PHE A 133 3.49 -8.00 14.84
C PHE A 133 4.20 -7.19 15.94
N LYS A 134 4.08 -7.62 17.18
CA LYS A 134 4.53 -6.84 18.36
C LYS A 134 6.00 -6.49 18.40
N LYS A 135 6.88 -7.25 17.73
CA LYS A 135 8.34 -7.07 17.76
C LYS A 135 8.91 -6.46 16.47
N SER A 136 8.08 -6.25 15.46
CA SER A 136 8.52 -5.88 14.12
C SER A 136 8.70 -4.37 13.95
N LYS A 137 9.53 -3.99 12.97
CA LYS A 137 9.74 -2.61 12.51
C LYS A 137 8.98 -2.39 11.21
N PHE A 138 8.41 -1.21 11.05
CA PHE A 138 7.54 -0.86 9.95
C PHE A 138 8.11 0.30 9.15
N PHE A 139 7.99 0.18 7.84
CA PHE A 139 8.46 1.15 6.86
C PHE A 139 7.26 1.54 5.99
N ALA A 140 6.74 2.74 6.24
CA ALA A 140 5.59 3.29 5.55
C ALA A 140 6.07 4.18 4.40
N ALA A 141 5.88 3.74 3.17
CA ALA A 141 6.27 4.47 1.98
C ALA A 141 5.04 4.99 1.24
N ASP A 142 5.02 6.27 0.91
CA ASP A 142 3.90 6.88 0.18
C ASP A 142 4.37 8.08 -0.65
N ILE A 143 3.65 8.42 -1.71
CA ILE A 143 3.87 9.64 -2.48
C ILE A 143 3.47 10.89 -1.69
N TYR A 144 2.61 10.72 -0.66
CA TYR A 144 2.15 11.75 0.27
C TYR A 144 2.37 11.34 1.73
N PRO A 145 3.62 11.22 2.20
CA PRO A 145 3.92 10.72 3.55
C PRO A 145 3.31 11.58 4.67
N ASP A 146 2.92 12.80 4.39
CA ASP A 146 2.24 13.69 5.33
C ASP A 146 0.74 13.36 5.55
N LEU A 147 0.19 12.38 4.84
CA LEU A 147 -1.12 11.79 5.13
C LEU A 147 -1.08 10.79 6.28
N PHE A 148 0.06 10.18 6.51
CA PHE A 148 0.25 9.13 7.50
C PHE A 148 -0.06 9.65 8.92
N ARG A 149 -0.89 8.92 9.68
CA ARG A 149 -1.50 9.39 10.93
C ARG A 149 -0.92 8.77 12.18
N TYR A 150 -0.05 7.80 12.05
CA TYR A 150 0.46 7.05 13.18
C TYR A 150 1.95 7.30 13.38
N ARG A 151 2.37 7.36 14.64
CA ARG A 151 3.78 7.45 15.00
C ARG A 151 4.13 6.39 16.03
N SER A 152 5.35 5.90 15.98
CA SER A 152 5.94 4.97 16.93
C SER A 152 7.45 4.92 16.70
N ASN A 153 8.21 4.51 17.72
CA ASN A 153 9.63 4.21 17.59
C ASN A 153 9.92 3.05 16.62
N ARG A 154 8.91 2.22 16.33
CA ARG A 154 8.99 1.09 15.38
C ARG A 154 8.56 1.46 13.96
N ILE A 155 8.12 2.69 13.69
CA ILE A 155 7.60 3.12 12.39
C ILE A 155 8.50 4.19 11.78
N LYS A 156 8.93 3.96 10.54
CA LYS A 156 9.60 4.96 9.68
C LYS A 156 8.68 5.30 8.51
N ASN A 157 8.25 6.57 8.41
CA ASN A 157 7.44 7.07 7.31
C ASN A 157 8.29 7.93 6.36
N PHE A 158 8.19 7.71 5.03
CA PHE A 158 9.02 8.39 4.05
C PHE A 158 8.38 8.44 2.66
N TYR A 159 8.92 9.33 1.82
CA TYR A 159 8.46 9.55 0.46
C TYR A 159 8.95 8.45 -0.49
N VAL A 160 8.02 7.89 -1.29
CA VAL A 160 8.32 7.07 -2.47
C VAL A 160 7.24 7.33 -3.54
N ASN A 161 7.67 7.46 -4.79
CA ASN A 161 6.81 7.39 -5.95
C ASN A 161 7.03 6.03 -6.64
N SER A 162 6.07 5.11 -6.54
CA SER A 162 6.15 3.77 -7.13
C SER A 162 6.16 3.76 -8.66
N SER A 163 5.70 4.84 -9.29
CA SER A 163 5.75 5.02 -10.75
C SER A 163 7.14 5.44 -11.28
N ASP A 164 8.08 5.74 -10.38
CA ASP A 164 9.42 6.26 -10.72
C ASP A 164 10.51 5.35 -10.16
N GLU A 165 11.20 4.65 -11.06
CA GLU A 165 12.31 3.75 -10.73
C GLU A 165 13.41 4.45 -9.92
N ASN A 166 13.74 5.71 -10.25
CA ASN A 166 14.75 6.47 -9.52
C ASN A 166 14.31 6.76 -8.09
N SER A 167 13.00 6.99 -7.88
CA SER A 167 12.44 7.17 -6.54
C SER A 167 12.56 5.90 -5.71
N ILE A 168 12.22 4.74 -6.28
CA ILE A 168 12.38 3.43 -5.62
C ILE A 168 13.85 3.16 -5.31
N GLN A 169 14.73 3.36 -6.30
CA GLN A 169 16.17 3.16 -6.13
C GLN A 169 16.71 3.99 -4.97
N LYS A 170 16.52 5.31 -5.02
CA LYS A 170 17.06 6.26 -4.05
C LYS A 170 16.45 6.12 -2.64
N ASN A 171 15.12 5.94 -2.57
CA ASN A 171 14.40 6.05 -1.30
C ASN A 171 14.18 4.71 -0.60
N ILE A 172 14.36 3.58 -1.30
CA ILE A 172 14.27 2.24 -0.71
C ILE A 172 15.59 1.50 -0.86
N ILE A 173 16.06 1.26 -2.09
CA ILE A 173 17.17 0.34 -2.35
C ILE A 173 18.48 0.86 -1.77
N ASP A 174 18.82 2.11 -2.04
CA ASP A 174 20.06 2.74 -1.57
C ASP A 174 19.98 3.23 -0.12
N LYS A 175 18.76 3.61 0.31
CA LYS A 175 18.55 4.21 1.64
C LYS A 175 18.62 3.19 2.77
N PHE A 176 18.15 1.97 2.55
CA PHE A 176 18.09 0.93 3.57
C PHE A 176 19.09 -0.18 3.25
N SER A 177 20.11 -0.35 4.10
CA SER A 177 21.07 -1.46 4.03
C SER A 177 20.40 -2.81 4.32
N ASN A 178 19.44 -2.82 5.24
CA ASN A 178 18.70 -4.03 5.60
C ASN A 178 17.68 -4.39 4.52
N ASN A 179 17.44 -5.68 4.37
CA ASN A 179 16.34 -6.22 3.59
C ASN A 179 15.05 -6.27 4.42
N PHE A 180 13.94 -6.59 3.75
CA PHE A 180 12.61 -6.70 4.33
C PHE A 180 12.18 -8.17 4.38
N ASP A 181 11.43 -8.54 5.40
CA ASP A 181 10.85 -9.87 5.55
C ASP A 181 9.47 -9.95 4.89
N ILE A 182 8.78 -8.81 4.84
CA ILE A 182 7.50 -8.66 4.16
C ILE A 182 7.51 -7.33 3.40
N ILE A 183 7.14 -7.37 2.12
CA ILE A 183 6.90 -6.19 1.29
C ILE A 183 5.44 -6.25 0.83
N ILE A 184 4.67 -5.19 1.07
CA ILE A 184 3.29 -5.03 0.62
C ILE A 184 3.26 -3.90 -0.41
N GLU A 185 2.82 -4.20 -1.62
CA GLU A 185 2.58 -3.23 -2.68
C GLU A 185 1.07 -2.95 -2.73
N ASP A 186 0.70 -1.77 -2.32
CA ASP A 186 -0.67 -1.25 -2.21
C ASP A 186 -0.71 0.23 -2.64
N ALA A 187 0.02 0.57 -3.72
CA ALA A 187 0.18 1.96 -4.14
C ALA A 187 -0.91 2.42 -5.12
N GLY A 188 -0.52 2.87 -6.31
CA GLY A 188 -1.45 3.41 -7.30
C GLY A 188 -2.12 2.37 -8.19
N HIS A 189 -1.72 1.11 -8.13
CA HIS A 189 -2.20 -0.04 -8.91
C HIS A 189 -2.16 0.17 -10.44
N PHE A 190 -1.38 1.16 -10.91
CA PHE A 190 -1.20 1.36 -12.34
C PHE A 190 -0.40 0.22 -12.96
N PHE A 191 -0.69 -0.06 -14.21
CA PHE A 191 -0.07 -1.14 -15.00
C PHE A 191 1.45 -1.26 -14.79
N LYS A 192 2.18 -0.16 -14.99
CA LYS A 192 3.65 -0.18 -14.87
C LYS A 192 4.12 -0.23 -13.41
N ASP A 193 3.36 0.35 -12.46
CA ASP A 193 3.80 0.53 -11.09
C ASP A 193 3.91 -0.81 -10.37
N GLN A 194 2.93 -1.69 -10.55
CA GLN A 194 2.96 -3.04 -9.98
C GLN A 194 4.14 -3.87 -10.52
N ILE A 195 4.43 -3.76 -11.84
CA ILE A 195 5.56 -4.48 -12.46
C ILE A 195 6.89 -3.94 -11.92
N ILE A 196 7.08 -2.63 -11.92
CA ILE A 196 8.31 -1.98 -11.45
C ILE A 196 8.54 -2.31 -9.97
N SER A 197 7.53 -2.15 -9.13
CA SER A 197 7.63 -2.40 -7.69
C SER A 197 8.05 -3.84 -7.41
N LEU A 198 7.40 -4.83 -8.02
CA LEU A 198 7.76 -6.23 -7.80
C LEU A 198 9.20 -6.51 -8.21
N PHE A 199 9.55 -6.27 -9.47
CA PHE A 199 10.83 -6.73 -9.99
C PHE A 199 12.02 -5.97 -9.40
N MET A 200 11.90 -4.65 -9.16
CA MET A 200 12.97 -3.88 -8.51
C MET A 200 13.17 -4.24 -7.04
N LEU A 201 12.09 -4.53 -6.31
CA LEU A 201 12.17 -4.71 -4.86
C LEU A 201 12.29 -6.18 -4.42
N PHE A 202 12.09 -7.13 -5.33
CA PHE A 202 12.24 -8.55 -4.99
C PHE A 202 13.63 -8.91 -4.47
N LYS A 203 14.67 -8.21 -4.97
CA LYS A 203 16.05 -8.33 -4.45
C LYS A 203 16.23 -7.84 -3.02
N LYS A 204 15.34 -6.93 -2.54
CA LYS A 204 15.34 -6.41 -1.17
C LYS A 204 14.51 -7.28 -0.20
N LEU A 205 13.93 -8.36 -0.68
CA LEU A 205 13.24 -9.34 0.15
C LEU A 205 14.25 -10.33 0.73
N ASN A 206 14.13 -10.65 2.02
CA ASN A 206 14.93 -11.70 2.68
C ASN A 206 14.56 -13.09 2.15
N SER A 207 15.45 -14.07 2.30
CA SER A 207 15.13 -15.48 2.06
C SER A 207 13.98 -15.92 2.96
N GLY A 208 13.01 -16.65 2.41
CA GLY A 208 11.76 -17.01 3.09
C GLY A 208 10.75 -15.86 3.24
N GLY A 209 11.09 -14.65 2.80
CA GLY A 209 10.24 -13.47 2.90
C GLY A 209 9.04 -13.50 1.93
N LEU A 210 8.08 -12.60 2.17
CA LEU A 210 6.82 -12.51 1.43
C LEU A 210 6.73 -11.17 0.67
N PHE A 211 6.42 -11.24 -0.63
CA PHE A 211 6.02 -10.08 -1.42
C PHE A 211 4.53 -10.17 -1.72
N ILE A 212 3.77 -9.17 -1.32
CA ILE A 212 2.30 -9.15 -1.44
C ILE A 212 1.92 -8.02 -2.36
N ILE A 213 1.03 -8.29 -3.31
CA ILE A 213 0.52 -7.29 -4.28
C ILE A 213 -0.99 -7.29 -4.16
N GLU A 214 -1.53 -6.15 -3.74
CA GLU A 214 -2.96 -5.92 -3.65
C GLU A 214 -3.53 -5.38 -4.97
N GLU A 215 -4.83 -5.56 -5.18
CA GLU A 215 -5.55 -5.15 -6.39
C GLU A 215 -4.81 -5.54 -7.69
N LEU A 216 -4.29 -6.76 -7.73
CA LEU A 216 -3.52 -7.29 -8.86
C LEU A 216 -4.27 -7.20 -10.19
N ASP A 217 -5.60 -7.32 -10.17
CA ASP A 217 -6.47 -7.30 -11.34
C ASP A 217 -6.91 -5.89 -11.79
N PHE A 218 -6.51 -4.81 -11.11
CA PHE A 218 -6.91 -3.45 -11.50
C PHE A 218 -6.48 -3.05 -12.91
N PRO A 219 -5.23 -3.31 -13.37
CA PRO A 219 -4.86 -3.00 -14.75
C PRO A 219 -5.65 -3.76 -15.82
N ASP A 220 -6.29 -4.87 -15.46
CA ASP A 220 -7.12 -5.66 -16.37
C ASP A 220 -8.60 -5.26 -16.32
N THR A 221 -9.08 -4.77 -15.17
CA THR A 221 -10.50 -4.50 -14.90
C THR A 221 -10.85 -3.01 -14.93
N ARG A 222 -9.86 -2.13 -14.75
CA ARG A 222 -10.05 -0.67 -14.67
C ARG A 222 -9.26 0.06 -15.74
N ARG A 223 -9.99 0.67 -16.69
CA ARG A 223 -9.38 1.42 -17.80
C ARG A 223 -8.48 2.58 -17.36
N ASP A 224 -8.77 3.21 -16.25
CA ASP A 224 -7.97 4.32 -15.69
C ASP A 224 -6.61 3.85 -15.16
N MET A 225 -6.47 2.58 -14.81
CA MET A 225 -5.19 1.98 -14.34
C MET A 225 -4.32 1.46 -15.49
N ASN A 226 -4.90 1.24 -16.68
CA ASN A 226 -4.20 0.84 -17.90
C ASN A 226 -4.86 1.47 -19.13
N SER A 227 -4.78 2.79 -19.25
CA SER A 227 -5.49 3.57 -20.27
C SER A 227 -5.08 3.24 -21.71
N GLN A 228 -3.87 2.73 -21.92
CA GLN A 228 -3.35 2.33 -23.23
C GLN A 228 -3.52 0.82 -23.51
N ASN A 229 -4.15 0.09 -22.59
CA ASN A 229 -4.32 -1.36 -22.66
C ASN A 229 -3.02 -2.12 -22.95
N GLU A 230 -1.94 -1.70 -22.26
CA GLU A 230 -0.62 -2.33 -22.39
C GLU A 230 -0.63 -3.78 -21.86
N LYS A 231 0.19 -4.63 -22.51
CA LYS A 231 0.33 -6.05 -22.19
C LYS A 231 1.81 -6.48 -22.19
N PRO A 232 2.17 -7.55 -21.45
CA PRO A 232 1.34 -8.27 -20.47
C PRO A 232 1.17 -7.47 -19.17
N THR A 233 0.02 -7.60 -18.50
CA THR A 233 -0.18 -7.08 -17.13
C THR A 233 0.62 -7.93 -16.13
N LEU A 234 0.87 -7.40 -14.91
CA LEU A 234 1.52 -8.20 -13.88
C LEU A 234 0.72 -9.47 -13.55
N ARG A 235 -0.60 -9.36 -13.55
CA ARG A 235 -1.49 -10.50 -13.40
C ARG A 235 -1.21 -11.60 -14.42
N GLU A 236 -1.14 -11.25 -15.71
CA GLU A 236 -0.84 -12.19 -16.79
C GLU A 236 0.56 -12.80 -16.63
N ILE A 237 1.56 -11.99 -16.27
CA ILE A 237 2.93 -12.46 -16.02
C ILE A 237 2.94 -13.52 -14.90
N LEU A 238 2.31 -13.23 -13.77
CA LEU A 238 2.31 -14.13 -12.62
C LEU A 238 1.49 -15.41 -12.87
N PHE A 239 0.34 -15.31 -13.53
CA PHE A 239 -0.46 -16.50 -13.89
C PHE A 239 0.29 -17.42 -14.86
N LYS A 240 0.92 -16.87 -15.90
CA LYS A 240 1.70 -17.65 -16.86
C LYS A 240 2.89 -18.32 -16.18
N PHE A 241 3.61 -17.58 -15.36
CA PHE A 241 4.74 -18.13 -14.62
C PHE A 241 4.31 -19.22 -13.61
N LYS A 242 3.23 -19.00 -12.87
CA LYS A 242 2.70 -20.00 -11.93
C LYS A 242 2.35 -21.32 -12.64
N LYS A 243 1.67 -21.23 -13.80
CA LYS A 243 1.17 -22.37 -14.54
C LYS A 243 2.26 -23.10 -15.33
N GLU A 244 3.12 -22.36 -16.02
CA GLU A 244 4.00 -22.90 -17.06
C GLU A 244 5.49 -22.66 -16.78
N LYS A 245 5.84 -21.93 -15.72
CA LYS A 245 7.22 -21.48 -15.40
C LYS A 245 7.82 -20.59 -16.48
N ILE A 246 6.97 -19.96 -17.32
CA ILE A 246 7.38 -19.01 -18.36
C ILE A 246 7.12 -17.59 -17.88
N LEU A 247 8.19 -16.81 -17.69
CA LEU A 247 8.09 -15.41 -17.33
C LEU A 247 7.96 -14.56 -18.61
N LEU A 248 6.78 -13.97 -18.81
CA LEU A 248 6.52 -13.09 -19.95
C LEU A 248 7.42 -11.85 -19.90
N ASN A 249 7.83 -11.37 -21.07
CA ASN A 249 8.64 -10.16 -21.16
C ASN A 249 7.77 -8.91 -21.00
N SER A 250 8.34 -7.90 -20.32
CA SER A 250 7.78 -6.56 -20.27
C SER A 250 8.94 -5.55 -20.38
N LYS A 251 8.70 -4.43 -21.05
CA LYS A 251 9.68 -3.33 -21.16
C LYS A 251 10.05 -2.69 -19.78
N TYR A 252 9.26 -2.96 -18.77
CA TYR A 252 9.47 -2.49 -17.39
C TYR A 252 10.27 -3.46 -16.52
N ILE A 253 10.68 -4.62 -17.07
CA ILE A 253 11.47 -5.62 -16.34
C ILE A 253 12.90 -5.60 -16.88
N LYS A 254 13.82 -5.08 -16.07
CA LYS A 254 15.25 -5.11 -16.43
C LYS A 254 15.81 -6.52 -16.31
N LYS A 255 16.81 -6.84 -17.14
CA LYS A 255 17.43 -8.17 -17.18
C LYS A 255 17.88 -8.64 -15.79
N ASN A 256 18.65 -7.83 -15.08
CA ASN A 256 19.16 -8.21 -13.75
C ASN A 256 18.06 -8.46 -12.72
N ASP A 257 16.99 -7.67 -12.75
CA ASP A 257 15.84 -7.84 -11.83
C ASP A 257 15.02 -9.08 -12.22
N ARG A 258 14.90 -9.38 -13.52
CA ARG A 258 14.32 -10.62 -14.03
C ARG A 258 15.08 -11.84 -13.56
N ASP A 259 16.40 -11.85 -13.77
CA ASP A 259 17.27 -12.97 -13.42
C ASP A 259 17.22 -13.20 -11.90
N ASN A 260 17.31 -12.12 -11.10
CA ASN A 260 17.15 -12.20 -9.63
C ASN A 260 15.79 -12.81 -9.23
N PHE A 261 14.70 -12.42 -9.89
CA PHE A 261 13.38 -12.97 -9.60
C PHE A 261 13.33 -14.48 -9.90
N LEU A 262 13.78 -14.89 -11.09
CA LEU A 262 13.77 -16.31 -11.52
C LEU A 262 14.59 -17.21 -10.61
N ASP A 263 15.76 -16.76 -10.19
CA ASP A 263 16.66 -17.53 -9.33
C ASP A 263 16.11 -17.70 -7.90
N ASN A 264 15.34 -16.73 -7.44
CA ASN A 264 14.98 -16.64 -6.03
C ASN A 264 13.47 -16.86 -5.73
N ILE A 265 12.60 -16.95 -6.73
CA ILE A 265 11.17 -17.22 -6.47
C ILE A 265 10.94 -18.67 -6.03
N ASP A 266 10.28 -18.86 -4.88
CA ASP A 266 9.85 -20.16 -4.37
C ASP A 266 8.42 -20.49 -4.86
N SER A 267 7.47 -19.64 -4.50
CA SER A 267 6.06 -19.89 -4.82
C SER A 267 5.28 -18.61 -5.10
N ILE A 268 4.19 -18.75 -5.84
CA ILE A 268 3.22 -17.69 -6.14
C ILE A 268 1.82 -18.23 -5.89
N GLU A 269 1.07 -17.56 -5.01
CA GLU A 269 -0.34 -17.81 -4.78
C GLU A 269 -1.15 -16.56 -5.10
N ILE A 270 -2.28 -16.75 -5.78
CA ILE A 270 -3.19 -15.68 -6.16
C ILE A 270 -4.58 -16.04 -5.63
N TYR A 271 -5.17 -15.12 -4.88
CA TYR A 271 -6.46 -15.29 -4.24
C TYR A 271 -7.43 -14.22 -4.71
N LYS A 272 -8.71 -14.54 -4.75
CA LYS A 272 -9.79 -13.60 -4.98
C LYS A 272 -10.36 -13.14 -3.65
N GLY A 273 -10.25 -11.84 -3.36
CA GLY A 273 -10.94 -11.20 -2.26
C GLY A 273 -12.42 -10.92 -2.60
N ASN A 274 -13.04 -10.04 -1.84
CA ASN A 274 -14.45 -9.67 -2.09
C ASN A 274 -14.66 -9.01 -3.45
N PHE A 275 -13.68 -8.25 -3.93
CA PHE A 275 -13.78 -7.48 -5.19
C PHE A 275 -12.58 -7.74 -6.09
N ASN A 276 -11.37 -7.73 -5.54
CA ASN A 276 -10.10 -7.68 -6.26
C ASN A 276 -9.26 -8.92 -5.94
N GLU A 277 -8.21 -9.12 -6.75
CA GLU A 277 -7.25 -10.20 -6.54
C GLU A 277 -6.04 -9.71 -5.73
N ILE A 278 -5.48 -10.61 -4.93
CA ILE A 278 -4.24 -10.42 -4.19
C ILE A 278 -3.25 -11.52 -4.56
N ALA A 279 -1.99 -11.16 -4.85
CA ALA A 279 -0.92 -12.11 -5.05
C ALA A 279 0.01 -12.14 -3.83
N ILE A 280 0.41 -13.32 -3.41
CA ILE A 280 1.40 -13.56 -2.35
C ILE A 280 2.52 -14.41 -2.92
N LEU A 281 3.70 -13.83 -3.00
CA LEU A 281 4.91 -14.45 -3.51
C LEU A 281 5.85 -14.74 -2.35
N LYS A 282 6.50 -15.91 -2.37
CA LYS A 282 7.51 -16.27 -1.38
C LYS A 282 8.88 -16.39 -2.06
N LYS A 283 9.90 -15.84 -1.43
CA LYS A 283 11.30 -15.98 -1.84
C LYS A 283 11.88 -17.27 -1.24
N LYS A 284 12.79 -17.93 -1.99
CA LYS A 284 13.59 -19.07 -1.51
C LYS A 284 14.42 -18.75 -0.29
#